data_e6bb9e1ddda7d4664610bb33ee863bae
#
_entry.id   e6bb9e1ddda7d4664610bb33ee863bae
#
_cell.length_a   1.000
_cell.length_b   1.000
_cell.length_c   1.000
_cell.angle_alpha   90.00
_cell.angle_beta   90.00
_cell.angle_gamma   90.00
#
_symmetry.space_group_name_H-M   'P 1'
#
loop_
_entity.id
_entity.type
_entity.pdbx_description
1 polymer ?
#
loop_
_entity_poly.entity_id
_entity_poly.type
_entity_poly.pdbx_seq_one_letter_code
_entity_poly.pdbx_strand_id
1 'polypeptide(L)'
;MLKVAKFGGSSMADAAHIRKVCAIIRADEARKIIVVSAAGKRSKDDHKITDLLYLCYAHIKYGVSCMDVFEQVKQRYLDIRDELGLDTPLEAEFDALWERMQHGIGEDELVSRGEYFSARLLADALGYDFIDAKLWLTFALDGSIDEEASYSALRRIAANRRAVVPGFYGIAPGGRILTLTRGGSDVTGALAAAALDADVYENWTDVSGILMADPRIVENPEHIDRLTYSELGELGYIGAQVLHERAVFPVREKNIPLNIRNTNEPDHPGTMIMRDIDDSTEQNRSFITGIAGRKGYTVVTLSKTGMSSTPGVLRRILEIFEKANVNVEYVPSGIDSLSLVVSSASVADCLYSLLGELERSIKPDHIKTESDLAVVAAVGRRMAFRPGISGKIFAALGENGVNIRMITQGPEELNIIVGVEEKDFEQAIRVLYSSFATIR
;
A
#
# COMPACT_ATOMS: atom_id res chain seq x y z
N MET A 1 27.04 6.96 1.08
CA MET A 1 25.69 6.45 1.38
C MET A 1 24.66 7.40 0.75
N LEU A 2 23.71 6.88 0.04
CA LEU A 2 22.60 7.62 -0.57
C LEU A 2 21.27 7.09 0.01
N LYS A 3 20.49 7.96 0.62
CA LYS A 3 19.12 7.66 1.04
C LYS A 3 18.15 8.47 0.18
N VAL A 4 17.10 7.78 -0.29
CA VAL A 4 15.92 8.41 -0.83
C VAL A 4 14.87 8.42 0.27
N ALA A 5 14.34 9.59 0.61
CA ALA A 5 13.34 9.74 1.67
C ALA A 5 12.03 10.26 1.07
N LYS A 6 10.92 9.53 1.29
CA LYS A 6 9.58 9.97 0.88
C LYS A 6 8.80 10.42 2.10
N PHE A 7 8.12 11.55 2.00
CA PHE A 7 7.24 12.09 3.04
C PHE A 7 5.78 12.09 2.57
N GLY A 8 4.91 11.52 3.42
CA GLY A 8 3.48 11.43 3.15
C GLY A 8 2.74 12.77 3.31
N GLY A 9 1.48 12.80 2.89
CA GLY A 9 0.67 14.03 2.93
C GLY A 9 0.48 14.60 4.34
N SER A 10 0.33 13.77 5.37
CA SER A 10 0.27 14.20 6.76
C SER A 10 1.52 14.96 7.20
N SER A 11 2.68 14.57 6.69
CA SER A 11 3.95 15.24 6.94
C SER A 11 4.11 16.58 6.20
N MET A 12 3.27 16.83 5.20
CA MET A 12 3.26 18.04 4.37
C MET A 12 2.05 18.95 4.64
N ALA A 13 1.26 18.69 5.68
CA ALA A 13 -0.06 19.29 5.91
C ALA A 13 -0.02 20.81 6.13
N ASP A 14 1.01 21.32 6.78
CA ASP A 14 1.23 22.73 7.14
C ASP A 14 2.70 23.05 7.37
N ALA A 15 3.00 24.31 7.67
CA ALA A 15 4.36 24.79 7.92
C ALA A 15 5.04 24.13 9.13
N ALA A 16 4.29 23.80 10.19
CA ALA A 16 4.83 23.14 11.36
C ALA A 16 5.32 21.72 11.05
N HIS A 17 4.54 20.97 10.26
CA HIS A 17 4.92 19.65 9.77
C HIS A 17 6.14 19.73 8.82
N ILE A 18 6.15 20.70 7.89
CA ILE A 18 7.30 20.90 6.98
C ILE A 18 8.58 21.27 7.74
N ARG A 19 8.51 22.05 8.84
CA ARG A 19 9.68 22.31 9.69
C ARG A 19 10.22 21.02 10.30
N LYS A 20 9.36 20.09 10.76
CA LYS A 20 9.79 18.76 11.23
C LYS A 20 10.47 17.96 10.11
N VAL A 21 9.87 17.95 8.92
CA VAL A 21 10.48 17.29 7.73
C VAL A 21 11.86 17.88 7.44
N CYS A 22 12.01 19.19 7.42
CA CYS A 22 13.31 19.85 7.23
C CYS A 22 14.33 19.45 8.30
N ALA A 23 13.92 19.36 9.57
CA ALA A 23 14.79 18.93 10.65
C ALA A 23 15.25 17.47 10.47
N ILE A 24 14.32 16.57 10.10
CA ILE A 24 14.63 15.18 9.80
C ILE A 24 15.64 15.07 8.64
N ILE A 25 15.41 15.81 7.54
CA ILE A 25 16.30 15.75 6.38
C ILE A 25 17.70 16.26 6.72
N ARG A 26 17.80 17.38 7.45
CA ARG A 26 19.09 17.98 7.86
C ARG A 26 19.86 17.14 8.89
N ALA A 27 19.17 16.29 9.66
CA ALA A 27 19.79 15.40 10.64
C ALA A 27 20.62 14.27 10.01
N ASP A 28 20.45 13.99 8.71
CA ASP A 28 21.19 12.94 8.01
C ASP A 28 21.56 13.38 6.59
N GLU A 29 22.81 13.67 6.36
CA GLU A 29 23.33 14.14 5.07
C GLU A 29 23.19 13.11 3.93
N ALA A 30 22.94 11.86 4.25
CA ALA A 30 22.68 10.81 3.26
C ALA A 30 21.32 10.97 2.57
N ARG A 31 20.37 11.71 3.17
CA ARG A 31 19.05 12.03 2.61
C ARG A 31 19.15 13.09 1.53
N LYS A 32 19.55 12.69 0.35
CA LYS A 32 19.84 13.61 -0.77
C LYS A 32 18.66 13.81 -1.70
N ILE A 33 17.84 12.79 -1.91
CA ILE A 33 16.68 12.82 -2.81
C ILE A 33 15.41 12.64 -1.96
N ILE A 34 14.56 13.64 -2.05
CA ILE A 34 13.35 13.73 -1.23
C ILE A 34 12.15 13.68 -2.13
N VAL A 35 11.22 12.75 -1.88
CA VAL A 35 9.95 12.67 -2.59
C VAL A 35 8.81 13.07 -1.67
N VAL A 36 7.89 13.90 -2.14
CA VAL A 36 6.78 14.40 -1.31
C VAL A 36 5.42 14.17 -1.95
N SER A 37 4.43 14.00 -1.08
CA SER A 37 3.01 14.01 -1.45
C SER A 37 2.45 15.42 -1.39
N ALA A 38 1.25 15.60 -1.93
CA ALA A 38 0.44 16.81 -1.72
C ALA A 38 0.15 17.03 -0.23
N ALA A 39 -0.15 18.27 0.17
CA ALA A 39 -0.50 18.60 1.53
C ALA A 39 -1.75 17.83 2.01
N GLY A 40 -1.58 17.11 3.12
CA GLY A 40 -2.63 16.32 3.74
C GLY A 40 -3.59 17.14 4.59
N LYS A 41 -4.37 16.45 5.44
CA LYS A 41 -5.26 17.08 6.41
C LYS A 41 -4.48 17.62 7.60
N ARG A 42 -4.84 18.83 8.07
CA ARG A 42 -4.32 19.42 9.33
C ARG A 42 -5.09 18.91 10.55
N SER A 43 -6.36 18.54 10.34
CA SER A 43 -7.26 18.00 11.38
C SER A 43 -8.24 16.97 10.78
N LYS A 44 -9.07 16.34 11.62
CA LYS A 44 -10.08 15.36 11.16
C LYS A 44 -11.12 15.98 10.21
N ASP A 45 -11.45 17.23 10.42
CA ASP A 45 -12.49 17.95 9.65
C ASP A 45 -11.93 18.68 8.43
N ASP A 46 -10.62 18.62 8.20
CA ASP A 46 -9.96 19.26 7.07
C ASP A 46 -10.01 18.39 5.81
N HIS A 47 -9.72 18.98 4.65
CA HIS A 47 -9.66 18.29 3.36
C HIS A 47 -8.23 18.12 2.90
N LYS A 48 -7.95 16.99 2.24
CA LYS A 48 -6.68 16.80 1.51
C LYS A 48 -6.68 17.69 0.28
N ILE A 49 -5.54 18.27 -0.04
CA ILE A 49 -5.40 19.07 -1.26
C ILE A 49 -5.75 18.28 -2.52
N THR A 50 -5.35 17.01 -2.57
CA THR A 50 -5.68 16.13 -3.71
C THR A 50 -7.20 15.96 -3.88
N ASP A 51 -7.96 15.81 -2.78
CA ASP A 51 -9.42 15.70 -2.83
C ASP A 51 -10.07 17.00 -3.35
N LEU A 52 -9.55 18.17 -2.93
CA LEU A 52 -10.02 19.48 -3.42
C LEU A 52 -9.71 19.67 -4.92
N LEU A 53 -8.56 19.22 -5.40
CA LEU A 53 -8.21 19.30 -6.82
C LEU A 53 -9.08 18.37 -7.68
N TYR A 54 -9.41 17.17 -7.21
CA TYR A 54 -10.41 16.31 -7.85
C TYR A 54 -11.79 16.97 -7.89
N LEU A 55 -12.19 17.64 -6.81
CA LEU A 55 -13.45 18.38 -6.75
C LEU A 55 -13.46 19.56 -7.75
N CYS A 56 -12.35 20.31 -7.86
CA CYS A 56 -12.20 21.35 -8.88
C CYS A 56 -12.38 20.78 -10.28
N TYR A 57 -11.75 19.65 -10.59
CA TYR A 57 -11.90 19.02 -11.90
C TYR A 57 -13.33 18.56 -12.17
N ALA A 58 -13.99 17.97 -11.18
CA ALA A 58 -15.39 17.59 -11.30
C ALA A 58 -16.28 18.81 -11.59
N HIS A 59 -16.06 19.95 -10.93
CA HIS A 59 -16.79 21.20 -11.19
C HIS A 59 -16.56 21.68 -12.64
N ILE A 60 -15.32 21.70 -13.11
CA ILE A 60 -14.97 22.07 -14.50
C ILE A 60 -15.71 21.17 -15.49
N LYS A 61 -15.68 19.87 -15.28
CA LYS A 61 -16.30 18.85 -16.15
C LYS A 61 -17.81 19.05 -16.29
N TYR A 62 -18.48 19.51 -15.25
CA TYR A 62 -19.91 19.75 -15.24
C TYR A 62 -20.29 21.22 -15.46
N GLY A 63 -19.34 22.10 -15.82
CA GLY A 63 -19.58 23.52 -16.07
C GLY A 63 -19.98 24.34 -14.84
N VAL A 64 -19.60 23.86 -13.65
CA VAL A 64 -19.83 24.54 -12.38
C VAL A 64 -18.58 25.33 -12.00
N SER A 65 -18.75 26.48 -11.35
CA SER A 65 -17.61 27.26 -10.85
C SER A 65 -16.85 26.47 -9.78
N CYS A 66 -15.54 26.40 -9.92
CA CYS A 66 -14.65 25.80 -8.90
C CYS A 66 -13.82 26.86 -8.16
N MET A 67 -14.10 28.15 -8.34
CA MET A 67 -13.30 29.25 -7.78
C MET A 67 -13.09 29.11 -6.27
N ASP A 68 -14.16 28.90 -5.51
CA ASP A 68 -14.08 28.82 -4.04
C ASP A 68 -13.26 27.64 -3.56
N VAL A 69 -13.30 26.51 -4.29
CA VAL A 69 -12.52 25.31 -3.97
C VAL A 69 -11.06 25.52 -4.35
N PHE A 70 -10.81 26.11 -5.50
CA PHE A 70 -9.46 26.42 -5.95
C PHE A 70 -8.76 27.44 -5.04
N GLU A 71 -9.49 28.46 -4.59
CA GLU A 71 -8.96 29.45 -3.65
C GLU A 71 -8.55 28.80 -2.32
N GLN A 72 -9.27 27.80 -1.82
CA GLN A 72 -8.86 27.03 -0.65
C GLN A 72 -7.53 26.29 -0.88
N VAL A 73 -7.32 25.75 -2.07
CA VAL A 73 -6.04 25.12 -2.45
C VAL A 73 -4.92 26.16 -2.49
N LYS A 74 -5.14 27.27 -3.18
CA LYS A 74 -4.19 28.39 -3.30
C LYS A 74 -3.80 28.93 -1.94
N GLN A 75 -4.80 29.27 -1.11
CA GLN A 75 -4.56 29.83 0.21
C GLN A 75 -3.78 28.89 1.12
N ARG A 76 -4.04 27.58 1.06
CA ARG A 76 -3.28 26.58 1.84
C ARG A 76 -1.78 26.67 1.56
N TYR A 77 -1.36 26.74 0.29
CA TYR A 77 0.05 26.79 -0.06
C TYR A 77 0.67 28.17 0.20
N LEU A 78 -0.10 29.25 0.06
CA LEU A 78 0.34 30.60 0.43
C LEU A 78 0.57 30.70 1.94
N ASP A 79 -0.35 30.21 2.77
CA ASP A 79 -0.20 30.16 4.23
C ASP A 79 1.07 29.37 4.62
N ILE A 80 1.30 28.20 4.02
CA ILE A 80 2.50 27.39 4.27
C ILE A 80 3.76 28.19 3.90
N ARG A 81 3.78 28.83 2.74
CA ARG A 81 4.90 29.65 2.29
C ARG A 81 5.20 30.78 3.28
N ASP A 82 4.16 31.55 3.60
CA ASP A 82 4.30 32.75 4.44
C ASP A 82 4.72 32.39 5.88
N GLU A 83 4.15 31.33 6.45
CA GLU A 83 4.54 30.84 7.76
C GLU A 83 5.97 30.27 7.79
N LEU A 84 6.47 29.73 6.67
CA LEU A 84 7.86 29.28 6.53
C LEU A 84 8.82 30.44 6.26
N GLY A 85 8.32 31.63 5.90
CA GLY A 85 9.11 32.80 5.53
C GLY A 85 9.84 32.62 4.20
N LEU A 86 9.18 31.99 3.22
CA LEU A 86 9.77 31.73 1.90
C LEU A 86 9.30 32.78 0.87
N ASP A 87 10.17 33.07 -0.10
CA ASP A 87 9.92 34.00 -1.19
C ASP A 87 9.48 33.29 -2.50
N THR A 88 9.06 32.02 -2.42
CA THR A 88 8.63 31.22 -3.58
C THR A 88 7.47 31.94 -4.30
N PRO A 89 7.58 32.25 -5.60
CA PRO A 89 6.61 33.08 -6.33
C PRO A 89 5.37 32.26 -6.74
N LEU A 90 4.61 31.74 -5.77
CA LEU A 90 3.47 30.85 -6.01
C LEU A 90 2.30 31.55 -6.66
N GLU A 91 2.08 32.84 -6.43
CA GLU A 91 0.96 33.60 -6.98
C GLU A 91 0.92 33.50 -8.51
N ALA A 92 2.03 33.76 -9.16
CA ALA A 92 2.13 33.69 -10.61
C ALA A 92 1.88 32.27 -11.15
N GLU A 93 2.33 31.24 -10.40
CA GLU A 93 2.11 29.84 -10.77
C GLU A 93 0.62 29.45 -10.58
N PHE A 94 -0.05 29.93 -9.54
CA PHE A 94 -1.49 29.71 -9.34
C PHE A 94 -2.34 30.46 -10.36
N ASP A 95 -1.96 31.69 -10.71
CA ASP A 95 -2.68 32.47 -11.73
C ASP A 95 -2.56 31.81 -13.12
N ALA A 96 -1.38 31.30 -13.48
CA ALA A 96 -1.18 30.51 -14.69
C ALA A 96 -1.97 29.19 -14.67
N LEU A 97 -2.05 28.51 -13.52
CA LEU A 97 -2.85 27.30 -13.36
C LEU A 97 -4.36 27.62 -13.52
N TRP A 98 -4.82 28.71 -12.92
CA TRP A 98 -6.20 29.16 -13.06
C TRP A 98 -6.57 29.47 -14.51
N GLU A 99 -5.70 30.16 -15.23
CA GLU A 99 -5.88 30.43 -16.66
C GLU A 99 -6.00 29.14 -17.46
N ARG A 100 -5.13 28.15 -17.20
CA ARG A 100 -5.22 26.82 -17.83
C ARG A 100 -6.53 26.09 -17.51
N MET A 101 -7.03 26.20 -16.28
CA MET A 101 -8.31 25.61 -15.88
C MET A 101 -9.48 26.21 -16.68
N GLN A 102 -9.43 27.51 -17.02
CA GLN A 102 -10.45 28.16 -17.83
C GLN A 102 -10.41 27.75 -19.32
N HIS A 103 -9.25 27.36 -19.83
CA HIS A 103 -9.05 26.97 -21.24
C HIS A 103 -9.06 25.44 -21.48
N GLY A 104 -9.29 24.67 -20.44
CA GLY A 104 -9.33 23.20 -20.47
C GLY A 104 -8.03 22.58 -19.99
N ILE A 105 -8.10 21.91 -18.84
CA ILE A 105 -7.00 21.18 -18.22
C ILE A 105 -7.38 19.72 -18.08
N GLY A 106 -6.43 18.80 -18.19
CA GLY A 106 -6.65 17.40 -17.90
C GLY A 106 -6.73 17.12 -16.38
N GLU A 107 -7.47 16.08 -16.01
CA GLU A 107 -7.62 15.67 -14.60
C GLU A 107 -6.26 15.41 -13.94
N ASP A 108 -5.46 14.56 -14.56
CA ASP A 108 -4.13 14.20 -14.07
C ASP A 108 -3.21 15.42 -13.89
N GLU A 109 -3.27 16.35 -14.84
CA GLU A 109 -2.47 17.56 -14.77
C GLU A 109 -2.90 18.45 -13.60
N LEU A 110 -4.21 18.65 -13.40
CA LEU A 110 -4.71 19.48 -12.30
C LEU A 110 -4.38 18.83 -10.95
N VAL A 111 -4.65 17.54 -10.79
CA VAL A 111 -4.48 16.84 -9.52
C VAL A 111 -3.00 16.75 -9.13
N SER A 112 -2.10 16.57 -10.10
CA SER A 112 -0.65 16.54 -9.88
C SER A 112 -0.06 17.82 -9.27
N ARG A 113 -0.80 18.93 -9.34
CA ARG A 113 -0.30 20.24 -8.82
C ARG A 113 -0.18 20.25 -7.30
N GLY A 114 -0.89 19.36 -6.60
CA GLY A 114 -0.73 19.22 -5.15
C GLY A 114 0.70 18.83 -4.78
N GLU A 115 1.22 17.78 -5.35
CA GLU A 115 2.61 17.32 -5.13
C GLU A 115 3.63 18.33 -5.67
N TYR A 116 3.32 18.95 -6.81
CA TYR A 116 4.17 19.97 -7.40
C TYR A 116 4.43 21.13 -6.43
N PHE A 117 3.37 21.73 -5.89
CA PHE A 117 3.51 22.87 -4.97
C PHE A 117 4.15 22.47 -3.63
N SER A 118 3.84 21.29 -3.11
CA SER A 118 4.51 20.76 -1.93
C SER A 118 6.02 20.63 -2.13
N ALA A 119 6.44 20.09 -3.28
CA ALA A 119 7.84 19.90 -3.60
C ALA A 119 8.56 21.24 -3.83
N ARG A 120 7.93 22.21 -4.46
CA ARG A 120 8.45 23.56 -4.64
C ARG A 120 8.78 24.22 -3.30
N LEU A 121 7.82 24.21 -2.39
CA LEU A 121 8.01 24.82 -1.06
C LEU A 121 9.07 24.11 -0.23
N LEU A 122 9.08 22.76 -0.27
CA LEU A 122 10.10 22.02 0.49
C LEU A 122 11.50 22.20 -0.11
N ALA A 123 11.65 22.27 -1.43
CA ALA A 123 12.92 22.54 -2.08
C ALA A 123 13.48 23.89 -1.64
N ASP A 124 12.66 24.91 -1.62
CA ASP A 124 13.03 26.26 -1.20
C ASP A 124 13.39 26.30 0.29
N ALA A 125 12.59 25.67 1.15
CA ALA A 125 12.84 25.60 2.59
C ALA A 125 14.16 24.87 2.96
N LEU A 126 14.60 23.94 2.11
CA LEU A 126 15.85 23.19 2.28
C LEU A 126 17.04 23.84 1.58
N GLY A 127 16.81 24.68 0.57
CA GLY A 127 17.83 25.15 -0.37
C GLY A 127 18.31 24.00 -1.29
N TYR A 128 17.40 23.07 -1.63
CA TYR A 128 17.66 21.94 -2.54
C TYR A 128 17.14 22.25 -3.93
N ASP A 129 17.67 21.55 -4.94
CA ASP A 129 17.16 21.64 -6.30
C ASP A 129 15.71 21.09 -6.35
N PHE A 130 14.85 21.72 -7.13
CA PHE A 130 13.55 21.17 -7.50
C PHE A 130 13.67 20.41 -8.83
N ILE A 131 13.28 19.13 -8.84
CA ILE A 131 13.23 18.29 -10.04
C ILE A 131 11.80 17.89 -10.30
N ASP A 132 11.16 18.51 -11.30
CA ASP A 132 9.78 18.16 -11.70
C ASP A 132 9.72 16.70 -12.16
N ALA A 133 8.72 15.95 -11.69
CA ALA A 133 8.55 14.53 -12.01
C ALA A 133 8.43 14.27 -13.53
N LYS A 134 7.81 15.19 -14.28
CA LYS A 134 7.71 15.10 -15.75
C LYS A 134 9.05 15.09 -16.49
N LEU A 135 10.15 15.47 -15.85
CA LEU A 135 11.49 15.49 -16.47
C LEU A 135 12.16 14.11 -16.43
N TRP A 136 11.62 13.18 -15.65
CA TRP A 136 12.25 11.88 -15.48
C TRP A 136 11.28 10.69 -15.45
N LEU A 137 10.12 10.81 -14.82
CA LEU A 137 9.15 9.71 -14.73
C LEU A 137 8.32 9.64 -16.01
N THR A 138 8.60 8.64 -16.81
CA THR A 138 8.02 8.46 -18.17
C THR A 138 7.08 7.25 -18.19
N PHE A 139 5.94 7.40 -18.84
CA PHE A 139 5.02 6.31 -19.11
C PHE A 139 5.18 5.80 -20.55
N ALA A 140 4.99 4.50 -20.74
CA ALA A 140 4.89 3.88 -22.05
C ALA A 140 3.49 4.14 -22.69
N LEU A 141 3.31 3.74 -23.94
CA LEU A 141 2.04 3.94 -24.68
C LEU A 141 0.85 3.19 -24.08
N ASP A 142 1.08 2.08 -23.40
CA ASP A 142 0.07 1.28 -22.71
C ASP A 142 -0.30 1.79 -21.30
N GLY A 143 0.34 2.89 -20.87
CA GLY A 143 0.14 3.49 -19.54
C GLY A 143 0.97 2.85 -18.43
N SER A 144 1.81 1.87 -18.72
CA SER A 144 2.81 1.35 -17.78
C SER A 144 3.96 2.35 -17.61
N ILE A 145 4.76 2.19 -16.55
CA ILE A 145 5.97 3.01 -16.35
C ILE A 145 7.07 2.47 -17.26
N ASP A 146 7.71 3.36 -18.01
CA ASP A 146 8.95 3.05 -18.71
C ASP A 146 10.12 3.22 -17.73
N GLU A 147 10.47 2.12 -17.05
CA GLU A 147 11.50 2.13 -16.01
C GLU A 147 12.88 2.49 -16.55
N GLU A 148 13.26 1.96 -17.72
CA GLU A 148 14.58 2.20 -18.32
C GLU A 148 14.78 3.68 -18.65
N ALA A 149 13.82 4.28 -19.35
CA ALA A 149 13.83 5.71 -19.66
C ALA A 149 13.82 6.56 -18.38
N SER A 150 12.95 6.22 -17.41
CA SER A 150 12.81 6.94 -16.14
C SER A 150 14.10 6.89 -15.32
N TYR A 151 14.69 5.71 -15.16
CA TYR A 151 15.92 5.53 -14.38
C TYR A 151 17.10 6.26 -15.02
N SER A 152 17.27 6.15 -16.34
CA SER A 152 18.32 6.86 -17.07
C SER A 152 18.18 8.38 -16.95
N ALA A 153 16.95 8.89 -17.07
CA ALA A 153 16.69 10.33 -16.94
C ALA A 153 16.99 10.83 -15.52
N LEU A 154 16.53 10.14 -14.48
CA LEU A 154 16.76 10.57 -13.09
C LEU A 154 18.24 10.52 -12.72
N ARG A 155 18.97 9.47 -13.07
CA ARG A 155 20.44 9.38 -12.87
C ARG A 155 21.18 10.57 -13.43
N ARG A 156 20.82 10.98 -14.65
CA ARG A 156 21.45 12.12 -15.33
C ARG A 156 21.12 13.45 -14.64
N ILE A 157 19.87 13.66 -14.24
CA ILE A 157 19.40 14.96 -13.70
C ILE A 157 19.81 15.11 -12.24
N ALA A 158 19.75 14.04 -11.44
CA ALA A 158 20.02 14.06 -10.01
C ALA A 158 21.49 13.80 -9.63
N ALA A 159 22.38 13.61 -10.62
CA ALA A 159 23.80 13.31 -10.37
C ALA A 159 24.44 14.33 -9.43
N ASN A 160 24.91 13.87 -8.25
CA ASN A 160 25.58 14.67 -7.23
C ASN A 160 24.75 15.84 -6.65
N ARG A 161 23.43 15.81 -6.81
CA ARG A 161 22.53 16.86 -6.31
C ARG A 161 21.81 16.44 -5.03
N ARG A 162 21.39 17.45 -4.28
CA ARG A 162 20.33 17.32 -3.27
C ARG A 162 19.06 17.88 -3.89
N ALA A 163 18.02 17.08 -4.01
CA ALA A 163 16.83 17.50 -4.74
C ALA A 163 15.53 17.05 -4.06
N VAL A 164 14.49 17.85 -4.26
CA VAL A 164 13.10 17.51 -3.94
C VAL A 164 12.35 17.23 -5.22
N VAL A 165 11.62 16.13 -5.24
CA VAL A 165 10.86 15.60 -6.37
C VAL A 165 9.40 15.49 -5.96
N PRO A 166 8.45 16.03 -6.74
CA PRO A 166 7.05 15.74 -6.52
C PRO A 166 6.75 14.27 -6.82
N GLY A 167 5.98 13.63 -5.97
CA GLY A 167 5.51 12.27 -6.20
C GLY A 167 4.28 12.22 -7.11
N PHE A 168 3.74 11.00 -7.32
CA PHE A 168 2.42 10.73 -7.86
C PHE A 168 2.24 10.87 -9.38
N TYR A 169 3.04 11.59 -10.12
CA TYR A 169 2.84 11.82 -11.56
C TYR A 169 4.12 11.73 -12.38
N GLY A 170 3.95 11.62 -13.68
CA GLY A 170 5.01 11.64 -14.69
C GLY A 170 4.47 12.12 -16.04
N ILE A 171 5.23 11.88 -17.09
CA ILE A 171 4.89 12.32 -18.45
C ILE A 171 4.66 11.11 -19.37
N ALA A 172 3.57 11.15 -20.12
CA ALA A 172 3.26 10.18 -21.14
C ALA A 172 3.76 10.63 -22.52
N PRO A 173 3.85 9.73 -23.50
CA PRO A 173 4.10 10.10 -24.87
C PRO A 173 3.12 11.18 -25.36
N GLY A 174 3.66 12.17 -26.08
CA GLY A 174 2.86 13.34 -26.49
C GLY A 174 2.78 14.48 -25.45
N GLY A 175 3.50 14.36 -24.33
CA GLY A 175 3.65 15.46 -23.37
C GLY A 175 2.49 15.60 -22.37
N ARG A 176 1.56 14.64 -22.31
CA ARG A 176 0.46 14.62 -21.36
C ARG A 176 0.95 14.14 -19.99
N ILE A 177 0.56 14.84 -18.93
CA ILE A 177 0.77 14.37 -17.56
C ILE A 177 -0.17 13.21 -17.28
N LEU A 178 0.34 12.16 -16.66
CA LEU A 178 -0.42 11.04 -16.09
C LEU A 178 -0.09 10.90 -14.61
N THR A 179 -1.11 10.56 -13.83
CA THR A 179 -0.95 10.24 -12.42
C THR A 179 -0.82 8.73 -12.22
N LEU A 180 -0.08 8.36 -11.18
CA LEU A 180 -0.03 7.00 -10.70
C LEU A 180 -1.31 6.69 -9.91
N THR A 181 -1.64 5.42 -9.78
CA THR A 181 -2.76 4.97 -8.94
C THR A 181 -2.50 5.29 -7.46
N ARG A 182 -3.43 4.91 -6.56
CA ARG A 182 -3.30 5.10 -5.11
C ARG A 182 -1.92 4.66 -4.60
N GLY A 183 -1.34 5.44 -3.68
CA GLY A 183 0.03 5.23 -3.20
C GLY A 183 1.10 5.74 -4.16
N GLY A 184 0.74 6.56 -5.15
CA GLY A 184 1.63 6.98 -6.22
C GLY A 184 2.91 7.67 -5.76
N SER A 185 2.87 8.43 -4.66
CA SER A 185 4.10 9.04 -4.11
C SER A 185 5.03 8.00 -3.49
N ASP A 186 4.49 6.90 -2.92
CA ASP A 186 5.30 5.78 -2.42
C ASP A 186 5.97 5.05 -3.59
N VAL A 187 5.22 4.85 -4.69
CA VAL A 187 5.77 4.29 -5.95
C VAL A 187 6.87 5.20 -6.50
N THR A 188 6.63 6.51 -6.56
CA THR A 188 7.65 7.47 -7.04
C THR A 188 8.92 7.42 -6.20
N GLY A 189 8.78 7.31 -4.86
CA GLY A 189 9.93 7.15 -3.95
C GLY A 189 10.72 5.87 -4.20
N ALA A 190 10.01 4.76 -4.38
CA ALA A 190 10.63 3.47 -4.68
C ALA A 190 11.34 3.47 -6.05
N LEU A 191 10.72 4.04 -7.08
CA LEU A 191 11.33 4.21 -8.41
C LEU A 191 12.57 5.11 -8.35
N ALA A 192 12.51 6.21 -7.61
CA ALA A 192 13.66 7.09 -7.42
C ALA A 192 14.81 6.37 -6.70
N ALA A 193 14.51 5.58 -5.67
CA ALA A 193 15.50 4.77 -4.96
C ALA A 193 16.11 3.71 -5.89
N ALA A 194 15.29 3.02 -6.67
CA ALA A 194 15.75 2.03 -7.64
C ALA A 194 16.58 2.65 -8.77
N ALA A 195 16.16 3.81 -9.29
CA ALA A 195 16.87 4.52 -10.35
C ALA A 195 18.27 4.94 -9.92
N LEU A 196 18.45 5.33 -8.67
CA LEU A 196 19.71 5.86 -8.14
C LEU A 196 20.55 4.81 -7.41
N ASP A 197 20.12 3.55 -7.41
CA ASP A 197 20.74 2.45 -6.67
C ASP A 197 21.00 2.88 -5.20
N ALA A 198 19.96 3.40 -4.54
CA ALA A 198 20.05 3.93 -3.17
C ALA A 198 20.42 2.84 -2.16
N ASP A 199 21.17 3.22 -1.13
CA ASP A 199 21.51 2.29 -0.04
C ASP A 199 20.31 1.97 0.86
N VAL A 200 19.35 2.93 0.98
CA VAL A 200 18.10 2.77 1.74
C VAL A 200 17.01 3.65 1.13
N TYR A 201 15.79 3.11 1.04
CA TYR A 201 14.58 3.89 0.82
C TYR A 201 13.86 4.09 2.15
N GLU A 202 13.73 5.34 2.60
CA GLU A 202 12.97 5.69 3.81
C GLU A 202 11.57 6.18 3.43
N ASN A 203 10.54 5.51 3.95
CA ASN A 203 9.14 5.97 3.82
C ASN A 203 8.68 6.55 5.16
N TRP A 204 8.59 7.88 5.21
CA TRP A 204 8.17 8.65 6.36
C TRP A 204 6.66 8.87 6.34
N THR A 205 5.97 8.43 7.38
CA THR A 205 4.52 8.46 7.55
C THR A 205 4.17 8.93 8.99
N ASP A 206 2.94 8.72 9.42
CA ASP A 206 2.43 9.06 10.75
C ASP A 206 2.41 7.88 11.74
N VAL A 207 2.94 6.73 11.34
CA VAL A 207 3.06 5.53 12.19
C VAL A 207 4.51 5.10 12.34
N SER A 208 4.86 4.57 13.52
CA SER A 208 6.24 4.22 13.89
C SER A 208 6.69 2.85 13.33
N GLY A 209 6.28 2.49 12.13
CA GLY A 209 6.59 1.21 11.49
C GLY A 209 5.39 0.27 11.50
N ILE A 210 5.67 -1.03 11.49
CA ILE A 210 4.65 -2.10 11.42
C ILE A 210 4.51 -2.73 12.79
N LEU A 211 3.25 -2.95 13.19
CA LEU A 211 2.92 -3.62 14.42
C LEU A 211 2.59 -5.09 14.16
N MET A 212 2.83 -5.94 15.15
CA MET A 212 2.61 -7.38 15.09
C MET A 212 1.14 -7.80 14.90
N ALA A 213 0.21 -6.89 15.29
CA ALA A 213 -1.23 -7.03 15.09
C ALA A 213 -1.89 -5.65 14.96
N ASP A 214 -3.15 -5.62 14.54
CA ASP A 214 -3.93 -4.37 14.43
C ASP A 214 -4.17 -3.76 15.82
N PRO A 215 -3.72 -2.52 16.09
CA PRO A 215 -3.89 -1.85 17.39
C PRO A 215 -5.35 -1.56 17.75
N ARG A 216 -6.27 -1.65 16.80
CA ARG A 216 -7.72 -1.55 17.05
C ARG A 216 -8.30 -2.83 17.68
N ILE A 217 -7.59 -3.97 17.53
CA ILE A 217 -8.01 -5.29 18.01
C ILE A 217 -7.20 -5.71 19.24
N VAL A 218 -5.89 -5.49 19.19
CA VAL A 218 -4.96 -5.83 20.27
C VAL A 218 -4.43 -4.56 20.89
N GLU A 219 -4.53 -4.44 22.21
CA GLU A 219 -4.03 -3.27 22.92
C GLU A 219 -2.49 -3.31 22.99
N ASN A 220 -1.84 -2.22 22.55
CA ASN A 220 -0.38 -2.04 22.55
C ASN A 220 0.39 -3.23 21.92
N PRO A 221 0.12 -3.60 20.66
CA PRO A 221 0.82 -4.71 20.03
C PRO A 221 2.31 -4.39 19.87
N GLU A 222 3.14 -5.44 19.94
CA GLU A 222 4.59 -5.31 19.77
C GLU A 222 4.94 -4.75 18.39
N HIS A 223 6.03 -3.98 18.35
CA HIS A 223 6.58 -3.43 17.12
C HIS A 223 7.45 -4.47 16.40
N ILE A 224 7.38 -4.49 15.09
CA ILE A 224 8.22 -5.33 14.23
C ILE A 224 9.44 -4.52 13.81
N ASP A 225 10.62 -4.83 14.36
CA ASP A 225 11.86 -4.12 14.00
C ASP A 225 12.30 -4.44 12.57
N ARG A 226 12.18 -5.72 12.16
CA ARG A 226 12.65 -6.20 10.86
C ARG A 226 11.73 -7.28 10.32
N LEU A 227 11.46 -7.23 9.03
CA LEU A 227 10.79 -8.31 8.28
C LEU A 227 11.31 -8.38 6.86
N THR A 228 11.05 -9.50 6.20
CA THR A 228 11.38 -9.67 4.79
C THR A 228 10.31 -9.08 3.88
N TYR A 229 10.66 -8.81 2.62
CA TYR A 229 9.68 -8.40 1.60
C TYR A 229 8.59 -9.47 1.40
N SER A 230 8.92 -10.74 1.54
CA SER A 230 7.94 -11.83 1.43
C SER A 230 6.95 -11.80 2.60
N GLU A 231 7.41 -11.63 3.84
CA GLU A 231 6.53 -11.46 5.01
C GLU A 231 5.64 -10.22 4.90
N LEU A 232 6.19 -9.09 4.40
CA LEU A 232 5.40 -7.89 4.14
C LEU A 232 4.28 -8.14 3.13
N GLY A 233 4.58 -8.86 2.05
CA GLY A 233 3.60 -9.25 1.02
C GLY A 233 2.47 -10.09 1.62
N GLU A 234 2.81 -11.10 2.44
CA GLU A 234 1.82 -11.95 3.10
C GLU A 234 0.92 -11.16 4.06
N LEU A 235 1.52 -10.31 4.92
CA LEU A 235 0.76 -9.47 5.85
C LEU A 235 -0.14 -8.47 5.09
N GLY A 236 0.36 -7.85 4.04
CA GLY A 236 -0.38 -6.90 3.22
C GLY A 236 -1.55 -7.54 2.48
N TYR A 237 -1.36 -8.73 1.90
CA TYR A 237 -2.41 -9.48 1.21
C TYR A 237 -3.59 -9.81 2.12
N ILE A 238 -3.30 -10.18 3.37
CA ILE A 238 -4.32 -10.61 4.33
C ILE A 238 -4.98 -9.43 5.07
N GLY A 239 -4.51 -8.20 4.85
CA GLY A 239 -5.20 -7.01 5.34
C GLY A 239 -4.41 -6.09 6.26
N ALA A 240 -3.14 -6.35 6.52
CA ALA A 240 -2.30 -5.36 7.19
C ALA A 240 -2.09 -4.15 6.25
N GLN A 241 -2.63 -3.01 6.65
CA GLN A 241 -2.52 -1.77 5.86
C GLN A 241 -1.17 -1.10 6.13
N VAL A 242 -0.12 -1.54 5.44
CA VAL A 242 1.23 -0.99 5.65
C VAL A 242 1.68 -0.15 4.47
N LEU A 243 1.77 -0.77 3.30
CA LEU A 243 2.17 -0.14 2.04
C LEU A 243 1.48 -0.85 0.88
N HIS A 244 1.25 -0.12 -0.19
CA HIS A 244 0.73 -0.72 -1.41
C HIS A 244 1.82 -1.57 -2.08
N GLU A 245 1.51 -2.79 -2.49
CA GLU A 245 2.46 -3.76 -3.07
C GLU A 245 3.29 -3.14 -4.22
N ARG A 246 2.64 -2.37 -5.11
CA ARG A 246 3.31 -1.67 -6.21
C ARG A 246 4.38 -0.68 -5.75
N ALA A 247 4.27 -0.13 -4.53
CA ALA A 247 5.26 0.78 -3.98
C ALA A 247 6.53 0.07 -3.50
N VAL A 248 6.47 -1.24 -3.32
CA VAL A 248 7.58 -2.04 -2.80
C VAL A 248 8.38 -2.71 -3.92
N PHE A 249 7.73 -3.00 -5.05
CA PHE A 249 8.30 -3.79 -6.15
C PHE A 249 9.64 -3.26 -6.68
N PRO A 250 9.83 -1.96 -7.02
CA PRO A 250 11.09 -1.46 -7.57
C PRO A 250 12.28 -1.62 -6.62
N VAL A 251 12.08 -1.41 -5.31
CA VAL A 251 13.14 -1.54 -4.30
C VAL A 251 13.41 -3.00 -3.97
N ARG A 252 12.39 -3.86 -3.99
CA ARG A 252 12.53 -5.31 -3.81
C ARG A 252 13.39 -5.93 -4.91
N GLU A 253 13.15 -5.59 -6.19
CA GLU A 253 13.95 -6.08 -7.32
C GLU A 253 15.42 -5.70 -7.23
N LYS A 254 15.69 -4.50 -6.77
CA LYS A 254 17.04 -3.96 -6.59
C LYS A 254 17.70 -4.35 -5.26
N ASN A 255 17.01 -5.10 -4.40
CA ASN A 255 17.47 -5.45 -3.05
C ASN A 255 17.81 -4.22 -2.18
N ILE A 256 17.12 -3.11 -2.39
CA ILE A 256 17.28 -1.90 -1.59
C ILE A 256 16.46 -2.07 -0.31
N PRO A 257 17.04 -1.93 0.89
CA PRO A 257 16.29 -1.92 2.14
C PRO A 257 15.27 -0.78 2.17
N LEU A 258 14.05 -1.09 2.65
CA LEU A 258 13.00 -0.12 2.87
C LEU A 258 12.81 0.09 4.37
N ASN A 259 12.83 1.34 4.85
CA ASN A 259 12.59 1.67 6.25
C ASN A 259 11.32 2.52 6.38
N ILE A 260 10.32 2.01 7.12
CA ILE A 260 9.10 2.74 7.46
C ILE A 260 9.33 3.49 8.76
N ARG A 261 9.18 4.82 8.74
CA ARG A 261 9.50 5.69 9.87
C ARG A 261 8.39 6.69 10.16
N ASN A 262 8.33 7.15 11.41
CA ASN A 262 7.35 8.13 11.86
C ASN A 262 7.92 9.55 11.87
N THR A 263 7.29 10.47 11.15
CA THR A 263 7.66 11.90 11.14
C THR A 263 7.44 12.56 12.52
N ASN A 264 6.52 12.03 13.33
CA ASN A 264 6.25 12.56 14.67
C ASN A 264 7.18 12.00 15.75
N GLU A 265 7.83 10.86 15.46
CA GLU A 265 8.80 10.19 16.34
C GLU A 265 10.09 9.87 15.57
N PRO A 266 10.85 10.89 15.13
CA PRO A 266 11.97 10.71 14.21
C PRO A 266 13.12 9.90 14.79
N ASP A 267 13.24 9.81 16.10
CA ASP A 267 14.27 9.01 16.78
C ASP A 267 13.90 7.51 16.85
N HIS A 268 12.62 7.16 16.66
CA HIS A 268 12.20 5.76 16.60
C HIS A 268 12.77 5.11 15.34
N PRO A 269 13.42 3.93 15.43
CA PRO A 269 14.08 3.29 14.29
C PRO A 269 13.12 2.87 13.17
N GLY A 270 11.83 2.71 13.48
CA GLY A 270 10.84 2.24 12.54
C GLY A 270 11.02 0.75 12.24
N THR A 271 10.41 0.29 11.15
CA THR A 271 10.51 -1.09 10.67
C THR A 271 11.41 -1.16 9.44
N MET A 272 12.43 -2.00 9.49
CA MET A 272 13.33 -2.26 8.36
C MET A 272 12.85 -3.48 7.56
N ILE A 273 12.63 -3.30 6.27
CA ILE A 273 12.19 -4.35 5.34
C ILE A 273 13.34 -4.66 4.39
N MET A 274 13.72 -5.93 4.31
CA MET A 274 14.88 -6.40 3.55
C MET A 274 14.53 -7.65 2.74
N ARG A 275 15.41 -8.04 1.83
CA ARG A 275 15.23 -9.31 1.10
C ARG A 275 15.45 -10.49 2.02
N ASP A 276 16.57 -10.51 2.73
CA ASP A 276 17.01 -11.61 3.58
C ASP A 276 17.41 -11.06 4.95
N ILE A 277 17.12 -11.82 5.99
CA ILE A 277 17.49 -11.52 7.37
C ILE A 277 18.27 -12.71 7.92
N ASP A 278 19.45 -12.46 8.45
CA ASP A 278 20.24 -13.51 9.11
C ASP A 278 19.64 -13.83 10.48
N ASP A 279 18.96 -14.95 10.57
CA ASP A 279 18.32 -15.44 11.79
C ASP A 279 19.31 -16.01 12.83
N SER A 280 20.56 -16.23 12.47
CA SER A 280 21.60 -16.74 13.39
C SER A 280 21.90 -15.80 14.55
N THR A 281 21.69 -14.51 14.34
CA THR A 281 21.94 -13.44 15.33
C THR A 281 20.72 -13.14 16.22
N GLU A 282 19.58 -13.74 15.97
CA GLU A 282 18.29 -13.40 16.59
C GLU A 282 17.64 -14.59 17.35
N GLN A 283 18.43 -15.36 18.11
CA GLN A 283 17.98 -16.62 18.73
C GLN A 283 16.77 -16.53 19.68
N ASN A 284 16.40 -15.34 20.16
CA ASN A 284 15.34 -15.15 21.17
C ASN A 284 14.07 -14.48 20.67
N ARG A 285 13.82 -14.39 19.35
CA ARG A 285 12.60 -13.75 18.82
C ARG A 285 11.48 -14.73 18.53
N SER A 286 10.24 -14.21 18.56
CA SER A 286 9.02 -14.95 18.19
C SER A 286 9.14 -15.61 16.81
N PHE A 287 8.50 -16.79 16.67
CA PHE A 287 8.39 -17.49 15.38
C PHE A 287 7.41 -16.85 14.43
N ILE A 288 6.47 -16.07 14.97
CA ILE A 288 5.49 -15.31 14.22
C ILE A 288 5.96 -13.86 14.19
N THR A 289 6.07 -13.32 12.98
CA THR A 289 6.44 -11.93 12.72
C THR A 289 5.22 -11.03 12.86
N GLY A 290 4.04 -11.47 12.39
CA GLY A 290 2.82 -10.70 12.49
C GLY A 290 1.56 -11.55 12.33
N ILE A 291 0.44 -10.98 12.79
CA ILE A 291 -0.89 -11.57 12.68
C ILE A 291 -1.78 -10.52 12.01
N ALA A 292 -2.36 -10.91 10.90
CA ALA A 292 -3.28 -10.07 10.14
C ALA A 292 -4.57 -10.82 9.83
N GLY A 293 -5.60 -10.10 9.47
CA GLY A 293 -6.85 -10.72 9.07
C GLY A 293 -7.78 -9.75 8.35
N ARG A 294 -8.75 -10.32 7.67
CA ARG A 294 -9.74 -9.58 6.89
C ARG A 294 -11.09 -10.24 6.98
N LYS A 295 -12.13 -9.44 7.16
CA LYS A 295 -13.55 -9.84 7.14
C LYS A 295 -14.11 -9.73 5.72
N GLY A 296 -15.32 -10.26 5.52
CA GLY A 296 -16.08 -10.06 4.29
C GLY A 296 -15.75 -11.07 3.20
N TYR A 297 -15.71 -12.35 3.57
CA TYR A 297 -15.54 -13.44 2.62
C TYR A 297 -16.78 -14.28 2.45
N THR A 298 -17.01 -14.71 1.21
CA THR A 298 -18.02 -15.72 0.83
C THR A 298 -17.29 -16.93 0.29
N VAL A 299 -17.71 -18.11 0.75
CA VAL A 299 -17.21 -19.40 0.28
C VAL A 299 -18.25 -20.08 -0.56
N VAL A 300 -17.92 -20.43 -1.79
CA VAL A 300 -18.72 -21.23 -2.71
C VAL A 300 -18.12 -22.62 -2.77
N THR A 301 -18.81 -23.62 -2.20
CA THR A 301 -18.36 -25.01 -2.21
C THR A 301 -19.17 -25.80 -3.23
N LEU A 302 -18.45 -26.46 -4.15
CA LEU A 302 -19.02 -27.40 -5.12
C LEU A 302 -18.63 -28.82 -4.71
N SER A 303 -19.59 -29.72 -4.73
CA SER A 303 -19.36 -31.18 -4.59
C SER A 303 -19.78 -31.85 -5.89
N LYS A 304 -18.91 -32.70 -6.42
CA LYS A 304 -19.17 -33.45 -7.66
C LYS A 304 -18.42 -34.76 -7.63
N THR A 305 -19.17 -35.86 -7.68
CA THR A 305 -18.61 -37.23 -7.75
C THR A 305 -17.69 -37.37 -8.96
N GLY A 306 -16.47 -37.87 -8.74
CA GLY A 306 -15.49 -38.07 -9.79
C GLY A 306 -14.79 -36.76 -10.23
N MET A 307 -14.86 -35.68 -9.45
CA MET A 307 -14.21 -34.42 -9.78
C MET A 307 -12.70 -34.58 -9.97
N SER A 308 -12.04 -35.31 -9.08
CA SER A 308 -10.59 -35.55 -9.12
C SER A 308 -10.14 -36.38 -10.33
N SER A 309 -11.01 -37.21 -10.88
CA SER A 309 -10.73 -38.05 -12.06
C SER A 309 -11.11 -37.38 -13.39
N THR A 310 -11.73 -36.20 -13.35
CA THR A 310 -12.17 -35.49 -14.55
C THR A 310 -11.25 -34.32 -14.87
N PRO A 311 -10.37 -34.42 -15.91
CA PRO A 311 -9.46 -33.34 -16.26
C PRO A 311 -10.18 -32.03 -16.61
N GLY A 312 -9.64 -30.90 -16.16
CA GLY A 312 -10.07 -29.58 -16.53
C GLY A 312 -11.30 -29.04 -15.79
N VAL A 313 -11.84 -29.75 -14.79
CA VAL A 313 -12.97 -29.24 -13.98
C VAL A 313 -12.58 -27.93 -13.27
N LEU A 314 -11.44 -27.89 -12.59
CA LEU A 314 -10.95 -26.69 -11.91
C LEU A 314 -10.80 -25.51 -12.88
N ARG A 315 -10.19 -25.73 -14.06
CA ARG A 315 -10.06 -24.69 -15.09
C ARG A 315 -11.44 -24.10 -15.48
N ARG A 316 -12.42 -24.94 -15.73
CA ARG A 316 -13.76 -24.48 -16.12
C ARG A 316 -14.47 -23.71 -15.01
N ILE A 317 -14.27 -24.12 -13.76
CA ILE A 317 -14.79 -23.39 -12.60
C ILE A 317 -14.15 -22.01 -12.52
N LEU A 318 -12.81 -21.93 -12.58
CA LEU A 318 -12.09 -20.65 -12.52
C LEU A 318 -12.42 -19.74 -13.72
N GLU A 319 -12.63 -20.29 -14.92
CA GLU A 319 -13.09 -19.54 -16.11
C GLU A 319 -14.46 -18.86 -15.90
N ILE A 320 -15.35 -19.47 -15.12
CA ILE A 320 -16.64 -18.85 -14.78
C ILE A 320 -16.45 -17.64 -13.88
N PHE A 321 -15.56 -17.73 -12.88
CA PHE A 321 -15.23 -16.61 -12.01
C PHE A 321 -14.48 -15.49 -12.76
N GLU A 322 -13.55 -15.86 -13.66
CA GLU A 322 -12.84 -14.92 -14.52
C GLU A 322 -13.82 -14.12 -15.40
N LYS A 323 -14.77 -14.78 -16.07
CA LYS A 323 -15.80 -14.12 -16.90
C LYS A 323 -16.71 -13.19 -16.08
N ALA A 324 -16.92 -13.51 -14.81
CA ALA A 324 -17.66 -12.66 -13.89
C ALA A 324 -16.80 -11.52 -13.30
N ASN A 325 -15.52 -11.43 -13.68
CA ASN A 325 -14.55 -10.49 -13.11
C ASN A 325 -14.42 -10.60 -11.58
N VAL A 326 -14.50 -11.82 -11.06
CA VAL A 326 -14.38 -12.13 -9.63
C VAL A 326 -13.03 -12.79 -9.36
N ASN A 327 -12.22 -12.17 -8.52
CA ASN A 327 -10.96 -12.76 -8.05
C ASN A 327 -11.23 -13.87 -7.03
N VAL A 328 -10.59 -15.04 -7.22
CA VAL A 328 -10.63 -16.15 -6.28
C VAL A 328 -9.37 -16.10 -5.43
N GLU A 329 -9.51 -15.92 -4.12
CA GLU A 329 -8.37 -15.70 -3.23
C GLU A 329 -7.79 -17.02 -2.69
N TYR A 330 -8.66 -18.00 -2.35
CA TYR A 330 -8.22 -19.33 -1.88
C TYR A 330 -9.06 -20.43 -2.48
N VAL A 331 -8.44 -21.60 -2.69
CA VAL A 331 -9.08 -22.75 -3.33
C VAL A 331 -8.81 -24.04 -2.51
N PRO A 332 -9.39 -24.18 -1.30
CA PRO A 332 -9.35 -25.46 -0.59
C PRO A 332 -10.03 -26.56 -1.39
N SER A 333 -9.33 -27.67 -1.61
CA SER A 333 -9.83 -28.76 -2.44
C SER A 333 -9.80 -30.10 -1.70
N GLY A 334 -10.84 -30.89 -1.93
CA GLY A 334 -10.94 -32.30 -1.54
C GLY A 334 -10.95 -33.21 -2.76
N ILE A 335 -11.25 -34.51 -2.57
CA ILE A 335 -11.30 -35.49 -3.68
C ILE A 335 -12.46 -35.16 -4.63
N ASP A 336 -13.65 -34.98 -4.10
CA ASP A 336 -14.90 -34.73 -4.84
C ASP A 336 -15.54 -33.38 -4.41
N SER A 337 -14.77 -32.47 -3.86
CA SER A 337 -15.23 -31.15 -3.44
C SER A 337 -14.17 -30.08 -3.68
N LEU A 338 -14.65 -28.88 -3.96
CA LEU A 338 -13.82 -27.70 -4.19
C LEU A 338 -14.52 -26.50 -3.57
N SER A 339 -13.80 -25.74 -2.76
CA SER A 339 -14.27 -24.46 -2.21
C SER A 339 -13.54 -23.30 -2.88
N LEU A 340 -14.26 -22.24 -3.20
CA LEU A 340 -13.70 -21.01 -3.71
C LEU A 340 -14.02 -19.91 -2.74
N VAL A 341 -12.97 -19.29 -2.20
CA VAL A 341 -13.06 -18.18 -1.25
C VAL A 341 -12.90 -16.88 -2.01
N VAL A 342 -13.89 -16.04 -1.95
CA VAL A 342 -13.97 -14.76 -2.68
C VAL A 342 -14.37 -13.63 -1.75
N SER A 343 -14.01 -12.40 -2.10
CA SER A 343 -14.52 -11.23 -1.39
C SER A 343 -16.04 -11.13 -1.55
N SER A 344 -16.77 -10.98 -0.45
CA SER A 344 -18.24 -10.83 -0.48
C SER A 344 -18.67 -9.63 -1.29
N ALA A 345 -17.90 -8.55 -1.27
CA ALA A 345 -18.15 -7.34 -2.05
C ALA A 345 -18.03 -7.60 -3.57
N SER A 346 -17.10 -8.46 -3.99
CA SER A 346 -16.89 -8.75 -5.42
C SER A 346 -18.00 -9.61 -6.03
N VAL A 347 -18.72 -10.36 -5.21
CA VAL A 347 -19.81 -11.25 -5.68
C VAL A 347 -21.21 -10.73 -5.36
N ALA A 348 -21.35 -9.62 -4.65
CA ALA A 348 -22.63 -9.11 -4.17
C ALA A 348 -23.68 -9.01 -5.29
N ASP A 349 -23.31 -8.47 -6.44
CA ASP A 349 -24.21 -8.22 -7.56
C ASP A 349 -24.33 -9.40 -8.54
N CYS A 350 -23.40 -10.37 -8.51
CA CYS A 350 -23.32 -11.42 -9.51
C CYS A 350 -23.42 -12.85 -8.95
N LEU A 351 -23.54 -13.04 -7.63
CA LEU A 351 -23.50 -14.35 -6.98
C LEU A 351 -24.51 -15.35 -7.58
N TYR A 352 -25.78 -14.96 -7.70
CA TYR A 352 -26.80 -15.86 -8.24
C TYR A 352 -26.58 -16.22 -9.71
N SER A 353 -26.12 -15.27 -10.51
CA SER A 353 -25.75 -15.50 -11.91
C SER A 353 -24.58 -16.48 -12.02
N LEU A 354 -23.57 -16.30 -11.17
CA LEU A 354 -22.40 -17.16 -11.09
C LEU A 354 -22.76 -18.58 -10.66
N LEU A 355 -23.61 -18.75 -9.63
CA LEU A 355 -24.11 -20.05 -9.19
C LEU A 355 -24.90 -20.77 -10.30
N GLY A 356 -25.76 -20.04 -11.03
CA GLY A 356 -26.50 -20.58 -12.15
C GLY A 356 -25.59 -21.04 -13.30
N GLU A 357 -24.50 -20.34 -13.56
CA GLU A 357 -23.53 -20.76 -14.58
C GLU A 357 -22.72 -21.99 -14.12
N LEU A 358 -22.32 -22.06 -12.86
CA LEU A 358 -21.68 -23.21 -12.27
C LEU A 358 -22.58 -24.46 -12.39
N GLU A 359 -23.85 -24.30 -12.08
CA GLU A 359 -24.82 -25.42 -12.17
C GLU A 359 -24.99 -25.93 -13.59
N ARG A 360 -25.10 -25.02 -14.57
CA ARG A 360 -25.26 -25.40 -16.00
C ARG A 360 -24.00 -26.04 -16.58
N SER A 361 -22.81 -25.46 -16.29
CA SER A 361 -21.58 -25.82 -16.97
C SER A 361 -20.83 -26.96 -16.30
N ILE A 362 -20.87 -27.05 -14.97
CA ILE A 362 -20.15 -28.05 -14.18
C ILE A 362 -21.05 -29.23 -13.82
N LYS A 363 -22.34 -28.94 -13.61
CA LYS A 363 -23.33 -29.90 -13.11
C LYS A 363 -22.85 -30.61 -11.84
N PRO A 364 -22.61 -29.85 -10.76
CA PRO A 364 -22.22 -30.40 -9.48
C PRO A 364 -23.40 -31.18 -8.84
N ASP A 365 -23.08 -32.09 -7.94
CA ASP A 365 -24.11 -32.79 -7.16
C ASP A 365 -24.74 -31.85 -6.13
N HIS A 366 -23.93 -30.96 -5.57
CA HIS A 366 -24.35 -29.91 -4.63
C HIS A 366 -23.51 -28.65 -4.79
N ILE A 367 -24.17 -27.47 -4.62
CA ILE A 367 -23.53 -26.18 -4.42
C ILE A 367 -23.98 -25.63 -3.06
N LYS A 368 -23.02 -25.23 -2.24
CA LYS A 368 -23.26 -24.56 -0.96
C LYS A 368 -22.57 -23.20 -0.94
N THR A 369 -23.22 -22.17 -0.45
CA THR A 369 -22.65 -20.86 -0.20
C THR A 369 -22.67 -20.55 1.28
N GLU A 370 -21.57 -19.99 1.80
CA GLU A 370 -21.46 -19.54 3.17
C GLU A 370 -20.85 -18.13 3.16
N SER A 371 -21.57 -17.19 3.73
CA SER A 371 -21.15 -15.80 3.92
C SER A 371 -20.68 -15.57 5.36
N ASP A 372 -20.31 -14.34 5.68
CA ASP A 372 -19.90 -13.92 7.01
C ASP A 372 -18.67 -14.70 7.52
N LEU A 373 -17.72 -14.92 6.62
CA LEU A 373 -16.44 -15.52 6.96
C LEU A 373 -15.33 -14.46 6.98
N ALA A 374 -14.39 -14.68 7.87
CA ALA A 374 -13.18 -13.92 7.99
C ALA A 374 -11.97 -14.83 7.84
N VAL A 375 -10.88 -14.27 7.36
CA VAL A 375 -9.59 -14.95 7.23
C VAL A 375 -8.62 -14.32 8.21
N VAL A 376 -7.90 -15.13 8.98
CA VAL A 376 -6.84 -14.72 9.90
C VAL A 376 -5.58 -15.51 9.57
N ALA A 377 -4.46 -14.84 9.49
CA ALA A 377 -3.17 -15.48 9.25
C ALA A 377 -2.15 -15.13 10.31
N ALA A 378 -1.38 -16.13 10.66
CA ALA A 378 -0.10 -16.00 11.33
C ALA A 378 1.01 -16.04 10.26
N VAL A 379 1.84 -15.01 10.23
CA VAL A 379 2.93 -14.86 9.24
C VAL A 379 4.27 -14.83 9.95
N GLY A 380 5.25 -15.57 9.43
CA GLY A 380 6.60 -15.53 9.95
C GLY A 380 7.53 -16.54 9.27
N ARG A 381 8.68 -16.09 8.77
CA ARG A 381 9.70 -16.92 8.12
C ARG A 381 10.25 -18.03 9.01
N ARG A 382 10.20 -17.84 10.34
CA ARG A 382 10.69 -18.84 11.29
C ARG A 382 9.70 -19.96 11.56
N MET A 383 8.51 -19.93 11.00
CA MET A 383 7.54 -21.03 11.05
C MET A 383 7.90 -22.15 10.08
N ALA A 384 8.56 -21.80 8.97
CA ALA A 384 8.96 -22.74 7.95
C ALA A 384 9.83 -23.87 8.55
N PHE A 385 9.52 -25.10 8.18
CA PHE A 385 10.24 -26.30 8.61
C PHE A 385 10.30 -26.54 10.13
N ARG A 386 9.46 -25.86 10.93
CA ARG A 386 9.41 -26.07 12.39
C ARG A 386 8.25 -26.96 12.81
N PRO A 387 8.55 -28.18 13.35
CA PRO A 387 7.51 -29.05 13.87
C PRO A 387 6.74 -28.41 15.03
N GLY A 388 5.42 -28.59 15.02
CA GLY A 388 4.54 -28.20 16.11
C GLY A 388 3.94 -26.79 16.06
N ILE A 389 4.34 -25.91 15.14
CA ILE A 389 3.79 -24.54 15.04
C ILE A 389 2.30 -24.58 14.68
N SER A 390 1.91 -25.34 13.66
CA SER A 390 0.50 -25.50 13.27
C SER A 390 -0.34 -26.05 14.44
N GLY A 391 0.21 -27.05 15.16
CA GLY A 391 -0.45 -27.62 16.33
C GLY A 391 -0.72 -26.58 17.42
N LYS A 392 0.24 -25.69 17.70
CA LYS A 392 0.06 -24.60 18.68
C LYS A 392 -1.00 -23.59 18.22
N ILE A 393 -0.99 -23.19 16.93
CA ILE A 393 -1.99 -22.27 16.35
C ILE A 393 -3.39 -22.86 16.51
N PHE A 394 -3.59 -24.11 16.10
CA PHE A 394 -4.91 -24.75 16.12
C PHE A 394 -5.37 -25.06 17.55
N ALA A 395 -4.47 -25.49 18.45
CA ALA A 395 -4.78 -25.70 19.85
C ALA A 395 -5.21 -24.40 20.52
N ALA A 396 -4.47 -23.30 20.32
CA ALA A 396 -4.81 -22.00 20.89
C ALA A 396 -6.22 -21.53 20.46
N LEU A 397 -6.56 -21.65 19.18
CA LEU A 397 -7.87 -21.30 18.67
C LEU A 397 -8.97 -22.19 19.26
N GLY A 398 -8.77 -23.51 19.25
CA GLY A 398 -9.75 -24.50 19.75
C GLY A 398 -10.02 -24.39 21.25
N GLU A 399 -8.98 -24.23 22.07
CA GLU A 399 -9.08 -24.03 23.53
C GLU A 399 -9.83 -22.76 23.92
N ASN A 400 -9.81 -21.76 23.02
CA ASN A 400 -10.56 -20.52 23.20
C ASN A 400 -11.91 -20.49 22.45
N GLY A 401 -12.42 -21.65 22.01
CA GLY A 401 -13.74 -21.80 21.43
C GLY A 401 -13.88 -21.24 20.01
N VAL A 402 -12.79 -20.93 19.32
CA VAL A 402 -12.80 -20.48 17.92
C VAL A 402 -12.87 -21.68 17.00
N ASN A 403 -13.94 -21.79 16.22
CA ASN A 403 -14.11 -22.86 15.25
C ASN A 403 -13.42 -22.52 13.93
N ILE A 404 -12.48 -23.40 13.52
CA ILE A 404 -11.76 -23.26 12.25
C ILE A 404 -12.60 -23.86 11.12
N ARG A 405 -12.96 -23.04 10.14
CA ARG A 405 -13.79 -23.39 8.97
C ARG A 405 -12.94 -23.77 7.75
N MET A 406 -11.73 -23.26 7.66
CA MET A 406 -10.80 -23.45 6.56
C MET A 406 -9.37 -23.37 7.08
N ILE A 407 -8.48 -24.13 6.48
CA ILE A 407 -7.03 -24.06 6.72
C ILE A 407 -6.34 -24.02 5.36
N THR A 408 -5.40 -23.12 5.19
CA THR A 408 -4.50 -23.09 4.05
C THR A 408 -3.13 -22.61 4.48
N GLN A 409 -2.10 -23.07 3.78
CA GLN A 409 -0.71 -22.69 3.99
C GLN A 409 -0.05 -22.48 2.63
N GLY A 410 0.71 -21.41 2.49
CA GLY A 410 1.46 -21.14 1.28
C GLY A 410 2.62 -22.13 1.06
N PRO A 411 3.11 -22.29 -0.19
CA PRO A 411 4.18 -23.24 -0.52
C PRO A 411 5.52 -22.88 0.14
N GLU A 412 5.75 -21.65 0.49
CA GLU A 412 6.97 -21.18 1.18
C GLU A 412 6.87 -21.34 2.70
N GLU A 413 5.75 -21.84 3.23
CA GLU A 413 5.47 -22.03 4.65
C GLU A 413 5.61 -20.75 5.51
N LEU A 414 5.53 -19.59 4.87
CA LEU A 414 5.63 -18.28 5.52
C LEU A 414 4.37 -17.88 6.28
N ASN A 415 3.26 -18.54 6.01
CA ASN A 415 1.98 -18.26 6.64
C ASN A 415 1.21 -19.52 6.99
N ILE A 416 0.33 -19.40 7.98
CA ILE A 416 -0.76 -20.33 8.24
C ILE A 416 -2.02 -19.50 8.30
N ILE A 417 -2.95 -19.80 7.39
CA ILE A 417 -4.19 -19.07 7.21
C ILE A 417 -5.35 -19.92 7.69
N VAL A 418 -6.20 -19.36 8.54
CA VAL A 418 -7.43 -19.98 9.01
C VAL A 418 -8.64 -19.13 8.63
N GLY A 419 -9.68 -19.79 8.14
CA GLY A 419 -11.01 -19.18 7.98
C GLY A 419 -11.80 -19.40 9.27
N VAL A 420 -12.45 -18.36 9.76
CA VAL A 420 -13.31 -18.36 10.96
C VAL A 420 -14.62 -17.63 10.66
N GLU A 421 -15.65 -17.78 11.50
CA GLU A 421 -16.83 -16.94 11.40
C GLU A 421 -16.48 -15.48 11.76
N GLU A 422 -17.10 -14.50 11.11
CA GLU A 422 -16.79 -13.08 11.34
C GLU A 422 -16.93 -12.64 12.80
N LYS A 423 -17.87 -13.25 13.54
CA LYS A 423 -18.06 -12.97 14.96
C LYS A 423 -16.84 -13.34 15.80
N ASP A 424 -16.06 -14.32 15.38
CA ASP A 424 -14.90 -14.86 16.08
C ASP A 424 -13.58 -14.20 15.63
N PHE A 425 -13.64 -13.31 14.64
CA PHE A 425 -12.48 -12.69 13.99
C PHE A 425 -11.52 -12.00 14.96
N GLU A 426 -12.03 -11.09 15.77
CA GLU A 426 -11.20 -10.33 16.71
C GLU A 426 -10.66 -11.23 17.82
N GLN A 427 -11.47 -12.19 18.29
CA GLN A 427 -11.04 -13.17 19.28
C GLN A 427 -9.89 -14.03 18.72
N ALA A 428 -10.00 -14.50 17.48
CA ALA A 428 -8.94 -15.27 16.84
C ALA A 428 -7.62 -14.50 16.78
N ILE A 429 -7.64 -13.22 16.40
CA ILE A 429 -6.45 -12.36 16.38
C ILE A 429 -5.86 -12.21 17.79
N ARG A 430 -6.67 -11.89 18.80
CA ARG A 430 -6.22 -11.73 20.21
C ARG A 430 -5.62 -13.02 20.76
N VAL A 431 -6.26 -14.15 20.51
CA VAL A 431 -5.78 -15.47 20.95
C VAL A 431 -4.43 -15.82 20.32
N LEU A 432 -4.31 -15.65 19.01
CA LEU A 432 -3.04 -15.89 18.33
C LEU A 432 -1.95 -14.95 18.83
N TYR A 433 -2.26 -13.66 18.96
CA TYR A 433 -1.30 -12.69 19.47
C TYR A 433 -0.80 -13.07 20.88
N SER A 434 -1.71 -13.31 21.84
CA SER A 434 -1.33 -13.66 23.20
C SER A 434 -0.54 -14.98 23.30
N SER A 435 -0.80 -15.94 22.40
CA SER A 435 -0.12 -17.23 22.38
C SER A 435 1.31 -17.16 21.83
N PHE A 436 1.65 -16.14 21.03
CA PHE A 436 2.92 -16.07 20.33
C PHE A 436 3.77 -14.84 20.64
N ALA A 437 3.17 -13.70 21.01
CA ALA A 437 3.90 -12.50 21.42
C ALA A 437 4.66 -12.72 22.76
N THR A 438 4.17 -13.57 23.61
CA THR A 438 4.73 -13.84 24.96
C THR A 438 5.84 -14.92 24.96
N ILE A 439 6.08 -15.59 23.84
CA ILE A 439 7.13 -16.60 23.72
C ILE A 439 8.43 -15.90 23.28
N ARG A 440 9.13 -15.31 24.24
CA ARG A 440 10.51 -14.81 24.10
C ARG A 440 11.52 -15.94 24.28
#